data_03c4a27869c27f35489adf62b559272c
#
_entry.id   03c4a27869c27f35489adf62b559272c
#
_cell.length_a   1.000
_cell.length_b   1.000
_cell.length_c   1.000
_cell.angle_alpha   90.00
_cell.angle_beta   90.00
_cell.angle_gamma   90.00
#
_symmetry.space_group_name_H-M   'P 1'
#
loop_
_entity.id
_entity.type
_entity.pdbx_description
1 polymer ?
#
loop_
_entity_poly.entity_id
_entity_poly.type
_entity_poly.pdbx_seq_one_letter_code
_entity_poly.pdbx_strand_id
1 'polypeptide(L)'
;MPVITVNDIRINYYDSAPPGGERSAPAVLLVMGSGGSGRAWHLHQVPALVAAGFRVISFDNRGIAPSDECPGGFGINDLVADTAALIEELRLGPCQVAGISMGAHIAQELALSRPDLVDRLVLMATRARPDALRDALCRAEMELYDQGVRLPPAYEAVVQAMQNLSPRTLDDDRQARDWLDVLELTRVSGAGHRAQLGVGVMPDRREAYRGIRAATRVIAFQDDLIAPPHLGREVADAIPGAEYEVVPDCGHYGYLESPDAVNKSLVEFLRR
;
A
#
# COMPACT_ATOMS: atom_id res chain seq x y z
N MET A 1 -1.80 11.67 17.94
CA MET A 1 -1.07 10.85 16.95
C MET A 1 0.30 11.49 16.78
N PRO A 2 1.38 10.73 16.86
CA PRO A 2 2.71 11.29 16.68
C PRO A 2 2.91 11.78 15.24
N VAL A 3 3.62 12.89 15.11
CA VAL A 3 3.99 13.51 13.84
C VAL A 3 5.50 13.66 13.83
N ILE A 4 6.12 13.36 12.71
CA ILE A 4 7.56 13.54 12.48
C ILE A 4 7.78 14.42 11.25
N THR A 5 8.83 15.22 11.26
CA THR A 5 9.21 16.01 10.09
C THR A 5 10.32 15.30 9.35
N VAL A 6 10.10 14.98 8.08
CA VAL A 6 11.08 14.40 7.15
C VAL A 6 10.98 15.13 5.81
N ASN A 7 12.10 15.41 5.17
CA ASN A 7 12.14 16.07 3.86
C ASN A 7 11.26 17.34 3.82
N ASP A 8 11.32 18.16 4.87
CA ASP A 8 10.56 19.41 5.04
C ASP A 8 9.04 19.27 5.06
N ILE A 9 8.52 18.04 5.27
CA ILE A 9 7.09 17.80 5.42
C ILE A 9 6.79 17.06 6.74
N ARG A 10 5.57 17.24 7.23
CA ARG A 10 5.07 16.53 8.41
C ARG A 10 4.40 15.23 7.96
N ILE A 11 4.87 14.12 8.53
CA ILE A 11 4.29 12.78 8.35
C ILE A 11 3.65 12.33 9.65
N ASN A 12 2.37 11.99 9.59
CA ASN A 12 1.67 11.32 10.69
C ASN A 12 1.98 9.83 10.65
N TYR A 13 2.34 9.24 11.79
CA TYR A 13 2.63 7.82 11.88
C TYR A 13 2.01 7.18 13.12
N TYR A 14 1.95 5.87 13.13
CA TYR A 14 1.43 5.03 14.20
C TYR A 14 2.53 4.03 14.57
N ASP A 15 2.81 3.89 15.85
CA ASP A 15 3.85 2.99 16.39
C ASP A 15 3.18 2.02 17.36
N SER A 16 3.19 0.75 17.05
CA SER A 16 2.57 -0.32 17.81
C SER A 16 3.58 -1.40 18.12
N ALA A 17 3.76 -1.72 19.39
CA ALA A 17 4.74 -2.69 19.83
C ALA A 17 4.11 -3.77 20.72
N PRO A 18 4.67 -4.97 20.79
CA PRO A 18 4.24 -6.00 21.71
C PRO A 18 4.52 -5.58 23.16
N PRO A 19 3.71 -6.01 24.12
CA PRO A 19 3.93 -5.71 25.52
C PRO A 19 5.33 -6.11 26.00
N GLY A 20 6.09 -5.14 26.58
CA GLY A 20 7.45 -5.36 27.08
C GLY A 20 8.56 -5.50 26.01
N GLY A 21 8.21 -5.35 24.72
CA GLY A 21 9.16 -5.54 23.59
C GLY A 21 9.47 -4.30 22.76
N GLU A 22 9.10 -3.14 23.22
CA GLU A 22 8.96 -1.89 22.49
C GLU A 22 10.00 -1.60 21.40
N ARG A 23 11.23 -1.28 21.76
CA ARG A 23 12.25 -0.85 20.78
C ARG A 23 13.18 -1.95 20.27
N SER A 24 13.21 -3.09 20.92
CA SER A 24 14.09 -4.23 20.57
C SER A 24 13.41 -5.27 19.66
N ALA A 25 12.08 -5.18 19.50
CA ALA A 25 11.36 -6.08 18.61
C ALA A 25 11.71 -5.79 17.15
N PRO A 26 11.79 -6.84 16.28
CA PRO A 26 11.97 -6.64 14.85
C PRO A 26 10.90 -5.69 14.29
N ALA A 27 11.32 -4.70 13.51
CA ALA A 27 10.41 -3.68 13.00
C ALA A 27 9.79 -4.07 11.65
N VAL A 28 8.49 -3.82 11.51
CA VAL A 28 7.76 -3.91 10.24
C VAL A 28 7.19 -2.54 9.91
N LEU A 29 7.53 -2.02 8.73
CA LEU A 29 6.95 -0.81 8.17
C LEU A 29 5.85 -1.19 7.17
N LEU A 30 4.64 -0.70 7.39
CA LEU A 30 3.48 -0.89 6.52
C LEU A 30 3.23 0.36 5.68
N VAL A 31 3.33 0.22 4.35
CA VAL A 31 3.19 1.31 3.38
C VAL A 31 1.85 1.20 2.66
N MET A 32 1.01 2.22 2.83
CA MET A 32 -0.37 2.23 2.33
C MET A 32 -0.44 2.59 0.84
N GLY A 33 -1.49 2.10 0.18
CA GLY A 33 -1.86 2.43 -1.19
C GLY A 33 -2.36 3.86 -1.37
N SER A 34 -2.60 4.25 -2.64
CA SER A 34 -3.13 5.58 -2.99
C SER A 34 -4.47 5.84 -2.31
N GLY A 35 -4.64 7.05 -1.80
CA GLY A 35 -5.87 7.48 -1.12
C GLY A 35 -6.10 6.84 0.26
N GLY A 36 -5.27 5.88 0.67
CA GLY A 36 -5.45 5.17 1.93
C GLY A 36 -4.69 5.80 3.10
N SER A 37 -5.30 5.77 4.30
CA SER A 37 -4.64 6.11 5.55
C SER A 37 -3.93 4.88 6.14
N GLY A 38 -2.73 5.08 6.67
CA GLY A 38 -1.99 4.06 7.45
C GLY A 38 -2.80 3.49 8.62
N ARG A 39 -3.85 4.18 9.03
CA ARG A 39 -4.78 3.72 10.05
C ARG A 39 -5.58 2.47 9.64
N ALA A 40 -5.80 2.25 8.33
CA ALA A 40 -6.54 1.08 7.86
C ALA A 40 -5.85 -0.25 8.25
N TRP A 41 -4.54 -0.27 8.37
CA TRP A 41 -3.79 -1.44 8.82
C TRP A 41 -4.13 -1.90 10.25
N HIS A 42 -4.67 -1.00 11.07
CA HIS A 42 -5.03 -1.28 12.45
C HIS A 42 -6.30 -2.14 12.59
N LEU A 43 -7.05 -2.32 11.51
CA LEU A 43 -8.21 -3.22 11.51
C LEU A 43 -7.79 -4.69 11.67
N HIS A 44 -6.69 -5.09 11.00
CA HIS A 44 -6.32 -6.50 10.93
C HIS A 44 -4.80 -6.77 11.01
N GLN A 45 -3.96 -6.08 10.22
CA GLN A 45 -2.55 -6.41 10.04
C GLN A 45 -1.71 -6.02 11.26
N VAL A 46 -1.91 -4.82 11.79
CA VAL A 46 -1.18 -4.36 12.98
C VAL A 46 -1.42 -5.28 14.17
N PRO A 47 -2.66 -5.63 14.56
CA PRO A 47 -2.88 -6.57 15.67
C PRO A 47 -2.22 -7.93 15.46
N ALA A 48 -2.29 -8.48 14.24
CA ALA A 48 -1.70 -9.79 13.93
C ALA A 48 -0.17 -9.76 14.02
N LEU A 49 0.47 -8.73 13.47
CA LEU A 49 1.93 -8.58 13.50
C LEU A 49 2.45 -8.29 14.92
N VAL A 50 1.75 -7.46 15.69
CA VAL A 50 2.07 -7.20 17.10
C VAL A 50 1.95 -8.48 17.92
N ALA A 51 0.89 -9.27 17.75
CA ALA A 51 0.74 -10.57 18.38
C ALA A 51 1.82 -11.58 17.95
N ALA A 52 2.37 -11.41 16.75
CA ALA A 52 3.49 -12.19 16.24
C ALA A 52 4.87 -11.74 16.80
N GLY A 53 4.92 -10.67 17.58
CA GLY A 53 6.13 -10.16 18.25
C GLY A 53 6.85 -9.04 17.51
N PHE A 54 6.25 -8.44 16.47
CA PHE A 54 6.83 -7.33 15.73
C PHE A 54 6.45 -5.97 16.32
N ARG A 55 7.38 -5.01 16.26
CA ARG A 55 7.05 -3.59 16.33
C ARG A 55 6.56 -3.14 14.97
N VAL A 56 5.37 -2.58 14.89
CA VAL A 56 4.72 -2.23 13.62
C VAL A 56 4.58 -0.73 13.51
N ILE A 57 5.14 -0.17 12.45
CA ILE A 57 4.98 1.22 12.06
C ILE A 57 4.08 1.29 10.83
N SER A 58 3.05 2.11 10.89
CA SER A 58 2.29 2.53 9.71
C SER A 58 2.20 4.04 9.67
N PHE A 59 1.97 4.63 8.50
CA PHE A 59 1.96 6.07 8.35
C PHE A 59 1.05 6.51 7.21
N ASP A 60 0.65 7.76 7.25
CA ASP A 60 -0.07 8.39 6.16
C ASP A 60 0.93 9.00 5.18
N ASN A 61 0.94 8.50 3.94
CA ASN A 61 1.81 9.05 2.89
C ASN A 61 1.55 10.55 2.70
N ARG A 62 2.58 11.30 2.22
CA ARG A 62 2.34 12.69 1.77
C ARG A 62 1.12 12.75 0.86
N GLY A 63 0.35 13.78 0.98
CA GLY A 63 -0.92 13.94 0.25
C GLY A 63 -2.14 13.41 1.00
N ILE A 64 -1.98 12.71 2.13
CA ILE A 64 -3.08 12.15 2.94
C ILE A 64 -3.06 12.77 4.34
N ALA A 65 -4.11 13.50 4.68
CA ALA A 65 -4.25 14.11 6.02
C ALA A 65 -4.27 13.00 7.12
N PRO A 66 -3.65 13.24 8.29
CA PRO A 66 -3.07 14.51 8.74
C PRO A 66 -1.60 14.75 8.36
N SER A 67 -0.98 13.92 7.49
CA SER A 67 0.27 14.30 6.84
C SER A 67 0.07 15.49 5.89
N ASP A 68 1.16 16.19 5.54
CA ASP A 68 1.07 17.36 4.68
C ASP A 68 0.56 17.01 3.27
N GLU A 69 -0.36 17.82 2.76
CA GLU A 69 -1.03 17.59 1.47
C GLU A 69 -0.13 17.81 0.24
N CYS A 70 0.90 18.64 0.38
CA CYS A 70 1.88 18.94 -0.68
C CYS A 70 1.23 19.41 -2.00
N PRO A 71 0.51 20.55 -2.02
CA PRO A 71 -0.28 20.98 -3.18
C PRO A 71 0.56 21.29 -4.43
N GLY A 72 1.89 21.43 -4.30
CA GLY A 72 2.82 21.59 -5.42
C GLY A 72 3.02 20.31 -6.25
N GLY A 73 2.42 19.21 -5.84
CA GLY A 73 2.59 17.89 -6.46
C GLY A 73 3.86 17.16 -5.98
N PHE A 74 3.95 15.89 -6.32
CA PHE A 74 5.09 15.02 -6.01
C PHE A 74 5.04 13.77 -6.88
N GLY A 75 6.13 13.00 -6.88
CA GLY A 75 6.25 11.75 -7.62
C GLY A 75 6.70 10.59 -6.74
N ILE A 76 6.98 9.46 -7.38
CA ILE A 76 7.42 8.23 -6.69
C ILE A 76 8.69 8.46 -5.87
N ASN A 77 9.65 9.24 -6.39
CA ASN A 77 10.93 9.49 -5.72
C ASN A 77 10.75 10.25 -4.39
N ASP A 78 9.79 11.15 -4.31
CA ASP A 78 9.47 11.87 -3.08
C ASP A 78 8.90 10.92 -2.01
N LEU A 79 7.99 10.03 -2.41
CA LEU A 79 7.39 9.02 -1.52
C LEU A 79 8.44 8.01 -1.01
N VAL A 80 9.36 7.62 -1.88
CA VAL A 80 10.50 6.74 -1.51
C VAL A 80 11.43 7.45 -0.54
N ALA A 81 11.77 8.71 -0.80
CA ALA A 81 12.62 9.51 0.07
C ALA A 81 12.00 9.70 1.46
N ASP A 82 10.68 9.96 1.53
CA ASP A 82 9.96 10.06 2.81
C ASP A 82 9.99 8.76 3.59
N THR A 83 9.75 7.65 2.89
CA THR A 83 9.76 6.32 3.50
C THR A 83 11.15 5.99 4.05
N ALA A 84 12.21 6.28 3.29
CA ALA A 84 13.58 6.09 3.74
C ALA A 84 13.91 6.96 4.96
N ALA A 85 13.58 8.25 4.91
CA ALA A 85 13.82 9.18 6.02
C ALA A 85 13.02 8.78 7.28
N LEU A 86 11.79 8.27 7.13
CA LEU A 86 11.01 7.77 8.26
C LEU A 86 11.70 6.55 8.93
N ILE A 87 12.24 5.61 8.15
CA ILE A 87 13.00 4.47 8.67
C ILE A 87 14.23 4.95 9.46
N GLU A 88 14.96 5.92 8.92
CA GLU A 88 16.18 6.47 9.52
C GLU A 88 15.88 7.23 10.81
N GLU A 89 14.92 8.15 10.78
CA GLU A 89 14.56 8.99 11.95
C GLU A 89 13.97 8.16 13.11
N LEU A 90 13.16 7.15 12.79
CA LEU A 90 12.61 6.23 13.79
C LEU A 90 13.61 5.12 14.19
N ARG A 91 14.79 5.09 13.53
CA ARG A 91 15.87 4.10 13.76
C ARG A 91 15.36 2.65 13.67
N LEU A 92 14.62 2.36 12.62
CA LEU A 92 14.02 1.05 12.40
C LEU A 92 14.94 0.07 11.67
N GLY A 93 15.85 0.58 10.87
CA GLY A 93 16.51 -0.17 9.82
C GLY A 93 17.79 -0.91 10.18
N PRO A 94 18.11 -1.94 9.36
CA PRO A 94 17.25 -2.46 8.31
C PRO A 94 15.99 -3.09 8.89
N CYS A 95 14.84 -2.84 8.25
CA CYS A 95 13.56 -3.33 8.72
C CYS A 95 12.81 -4.12 7.65
N GLN A 96 11.76 -4.78 8.06
CA GLN A 96 10.85 -5.48 7.16
C GLN A 96 9.84 -4.48 6.59
N VAL A 97 9.60 -4.50 5.29
CA VAL A 97 8.69 -3.57 4.62
C VAL A 97 7.57 -4.33 3.93
N ALA A 98 6.33 -3.97 4.21
CA ALA A 98 5.17 -4.51 3.52
C ALA A 98 4.33 -3.37 2.94
N GLY A 99 4.05 -3.43 1.64
CA GLY A 99 3.27 -2.40 0.94
C GLY A 99 2.15 -2.97 0.11
N ILE A 100 1.11 -2.17 -0.10
CA ILE A 100 -0.03 -2.50 -0.98
C ILE A 100 -0.18 -1.47 -2.08
N SER A 101 -0.45 -1.90 -3.33
CA SER A 101 -0.75 -1.03 -4.46
C SER A 101 0.36 0.03 -4.67
N MET A 102 0.07 1.33 -4.58
CA MET A 102 1.08 2.39 -4.58
C MET A 102 2.14 2.17 -3.49
N GLY A 103 1.75 1.70 -2.30
CA GLY A 103 2.69 1.37 -1.22
C GLY A 103 3.63 0.21 -1.58
N ALA A 104 3.18 -0.75 -2.36
CA ALA A 104 4.05 -1.80 -2.90
C ALA A 104 5.03 -1.25 -3.93
N HIS A 105 4.60 -0.31 -4.78
CA HIS A 105 5.49 0.39 -5.72
C HIS A 105 6.56 1.21 -4.96
N ILE A 106 6.18 1.94 -3.92
CA ILE A 106 7.13 2.65 -3.04
C ILE A 106 8.14 1.65 -2.45
N ALA A 107 7.67 0.53 -1.92
CA ALA A 107 8.51 -0.49 -1.29
C ALA A 107 9.48 -1.15 -2.28
N GLN A 108 9.06 -1.39 -3.54
CA GLN A 108 9.91 -1.87 -4.63
C GLN A 108 11.04 -0.88 -4.95
N GLU A 109 10.71 0.39 -5.13
CA GLU A 109 11.70 1.43 -5.44
C GLU A 109 12.63 1.70 -4.24
N LEU A 110 12.12 1.62 -3.00
CA LEU A 110 12.93 1.70 -1.80
C LEU A 110 13.93 0.55 -1.72
N ALA A 111 13.48 -0.70 -1.90
CA ALA A 111 14.35 -1.87 -1.85
C ALA A 111 15.43 -1.86 -2.95
N LEU A 112 15.12 -1.23 -4.10
CA LEU A 112 16.07 -1.06 -5.20
C LEU A 112 17.10 0.05 -4.91
N SER A 113 16.65 1.21 -4.42
CA SER A 113 17.51 2.39 -4.22
C SER A 113 18.23 2.41 -2.87
N ARG A 114 17.64 1.80 -1.83
CA ARG A 114 18.15 1.75 -0.45
C ARG A 114 18.11 0.33 0.11
N PRO A 115 18.86 -0.61 -0.51
CA PRO A 115 18.89 -2.01 -0.04
C PRO A 115 19.44 -2.15 1.40
N ASP A 116 20.10 -1.14 1.91
CA ASP A 116 20.60 -1.05 3.28
C ASP A 116 19.47 -0.87 4.32
N LEU A 117 18.29 -0.43 3.91
CA LEU A 117 17.16 -0.18 4.79
C LEU A 117 16.12 -1.32 4.81
N VAL A 118 16.17 -2.24 3.85
CA VAL A 118 15.13 -3.28 3.66
C VAL A 118 15.72 -4.67 3.87
N ASP A 119 15.30 -5.34 4.94
CA ASP A 119 15.67 -6.73 5.23
C ASP A 119 14.78 -7.72 4.46
N ARG A 120 13.46 -7.59 4.58
CA ARG A 120 12.47 -8.40 3.87
C ARG A 120 11.40 -7.52 3.26
N LEU A 121 10.84 -8.00 2.14
CA LEU A 121 9.90 -7.24 1.34
C LEU A 121 8.63 -8.04 1.07
N VAL A 122 7.46 -7.50 1.43
CA VAL A 122 6.17 -8.06 1.04
C VAL A 122 5.42 -7.06 0.16
N LEU A 123 5.03 -7.50 -1.02
CA LEU A 123 4.39 -6.69 -2.04
C LEU A 123 2.99 -7.22 -2.31
N MET A 124 1.98 -6.45 -1.97
CA MET A 124 0.57 -6.82 -2.17
C MET A 124 -0.05 -6.02 -3.30
N ALA A 125 -0.84 -6.67 -4.16
CA ALA A 125 -1.60 -6.02 -5.24
C ALA A 125 -0.73 -5.07 -6.07
N THR A 126 0.35 -5.59 -6.67
CA THR A 126 1.42 -4.80 -7.28
C THR A 126 1.64 -5.11 -8.76
N ARG A 127 2.43 -4.25 -9.42
CA ARG A 127 2.88 -4.40 -10.81
C ARG A 127 4.26 -3.80 -11.03
N ALA A 128 4.89 -4.12 -12.15
CA ALA A 128 6.22 -3.61 -12.53
C ALA A 128 6.24 -2.88 -13.88
N ARG A 129 5.10 -2.69 -14.53
CA ARG A 129 5.03 -2.06 -15.87
C ARG A 129 3.72 -1.30 -16.05
N PRO A 130 3.64 -0.47 -17.10
CA PRO A 130 2.37 0.12 -17.51
C PRO A 130 1.32 -0.95 -17.79
N ASP A 131 0.09 -0.66 -17.43
CA ASP A 131 -1.10 -1.44 -17.78
C ASP A 131 -2.13 -0.51 -18.40
N ALA A 132 -2.68 -0.89 -19.55
CA ALA A 132 -3.52 0.00 -20.34
C ALA A 132 -4.78 0.46 -19.58
N LEU A 133 -5.44 -0.47 -18.87
CA LEU A 133 -6.63 -0.15 -18.10
C LEU A 133 -6.30 0.77 -16.91
N ARG A 134 -5.26 0.40 -16.15
CA ARG A 134 -4.85 1.19 -14.97
C ARG A 134 -4.37 2.58 -15.34
N ASP A 135 -3.58 2.70 -16.40
CA ASP A 135 -3.10 4.00 -16.88
C ASP A 135 -4.27 4.88 -17.38
N ALA A 136 -5.24 4.30 -18.08
CA ALA A 136 -6.44 5.00 -18.51
C ALA A 136 -7.26 5.48 -17.30
N LEU A 137 -7.45 4.63 -16.29
CA LEU A 137 -8.18 4.97 -15.07
C LEU A 137 -7.49 6.12 -14.31
N CYS A 138 -6.17 6.03 -14.07
CA CYS A 138 -5.43 7.10 -13.41
C CYS A 138 -5.56 8.44 -14.15
N ARG A 139 -5.48 8.42 -15.49
CA ARG A 139 -5.63 9.65 -16.30
C ARG A 139 -7.03 10.22 -16.22
N ALA A 140 -8.06 9.36 -16.27
CA ALA A 140 -9.45 9.79 -16.18
C ALA A 140 -9.76 10.40 -14.79
N GLU A 141 -9.27 9.77 -13.71
CA GLU A 141 -9.46 10.30 -12.36
C GLU A 141 -8.70 11.63 -12.15
N MET A 142 -7.49 11.76 -12.69
CA MET A 142 -6.76 13.04 -12.68
C MET A 142 -7.52 14.12 -13.49
N GLU A 143 -8.09 13.75 -14.64
CA GLU A 143 -8.88 14.69 -15.47
C GLU A 143 -10.15 15.16 -14.75
N LEU A 144 -10.87 14.26 -14.06
CA LEU A 144 -12.00 14.65 -13.22
C LEU A 144 -11.60 15.71 -12.19
N TYR A 145 -10.49 15.51 -11.51
CA TYR A 145 -9.95 16.46 -10.55
C TYR A 145 -9.58 17.79 -11.22
N ASP A 146 -8.81 17.75 -12.30
CA ASP A 146 -8.30 18.93 -13.00
C ASP A 146 -9.43 19.79 -13.60
N GLN A 147 -10.55 19.16 -13.99
CA GLN A 147 -11.77 19.84 -14.44
C GLN A 147 -12.68 20.30 -13.29
N GLY A 148 -12.34 20.01 -12.04
CA GLY A 148 -13.16 20.35 -10.87
C GLY A 148 -14.48 19.57 -10.80
N VAL A 149 -14.58 18.45 -11.49
CA VAL A 149 -15.79 17.62 -11.48
C VAL A 149 -15.89 16.91 -10.13
N ARG A 150 -17.04 17.06 -9.47
CA ARG A 150 -17.35 16.35 -8.21
C ARG A 150 -18.47 15.37 -8.48
N LEU A 151 -18.18 14.11 -8.33
CA LEU A 151 -19.18 13.05 -8.41
C LEU A 151 -19.98 12.97 -7.11
N PRO A 152 -21.27 12.56 -7.16
CA PRO A 152 -22.02 12.29 -5.94
C PRO A 152 -21.32 11.24 -5.08
N PRO A 153 -21.27 11.42 -3.74
CA PRO A 153 -20.58 10.50 -2.84
C PRO A 153 -20.98 9.03 -3.00
N ALA A 154 -22.28 8.78 -3.07
CA ALA A 154 -22.80 7.42 -3.27
C ALA A 154 -22.37 6.81 -4.63
N TYR A 155 -22.27 7.62 -5.69
CA TYR A 155 -21.78 7.14 -6.98
C TYR A 155 -20.30 6.77 -6.92
N GLU A 156 -19.45 7.59 -6.30
CA GLU A 156 -18.05 7.29 -6.11
C GLU A 156 -17.85 6.01 -5.27
N ALA A 157 -18.64 5.83 -4.20
CA ALA A 157 -18.61 4.62 -3.39
C ALA A 157 -18.91 3.36 -4.20
N VAL A 158 -19.96 3.42 -5.06
CA VAL A 158 -20.31 2.30 -5.95
C VAL A 158 -19.18 1.99 -6.94
N VAL A 159 -18.59 3.01 -7.57
CA VAL A 159 -17.48 2.82 -8.53
C VAL A 159 -16.27 2.21 -7.81
N GLN A 160 -15.92 2.71 -6.63
CA GLN A 160 -14.83 2.15 -5.83
C GLN A 160 -15.11 0.71 -5.38
N ALA A 161 -16.33 0.40 -4.96
CA ALA A 161 -16.71 -0.96 -4.61
C ALA A 161 -16.52 -1.92 -5.80
N MET A 162 -17.02 -1.55 -6.98
CA MET A 162 -16.87 -2.36 -8.20
C MET A 162 -15.42 -2.55 -8.65
N GLN A 163 -14.54 -1.58 -8.37
CA GLN A 163 -13.13 -1.65 -8.75
C GLN A 163 -12.27 -2.46 -7.76
N ASN A 164 -12.61 -2.42 -6.46
CA ASN A 164 -11.72 -2.87 -5.41
C ASN A 164 -12.19 -4.10 -4.64
N LEU A 165 -13.47 -4.45 -4.71
CA LEU A 165 -14.04 -5.60 -4.00
C LEU A 165 -14.26 -6.79 -4.93
N SER A 166 -14.21 -7.98 -4.35
CA SER A 166 -14.48 -9.22 -5.07
C SER A 166 -15.97 -9.40 -5.39
N PRO A 167 -16.31 -10.18 -6.43
CA PRO A 167 -17.70 -10.58 -6.68
C PRO A 167 -18.35 -11.24 -5.46
N ARG A 168 -17.59 -12.03 -4.72
CA ARG A 168 -18.05 -12.69 -3.49
C ARG A 168 -18.55 -11.69 -2.44
N THR A 169 -17.79 -10.62 -2.22
CA THR A 169 -18.19 -9.56 -1.27
C THR A 169 -19.39 -8.76 -1.78
N LEU A 170 -19.43 -8.50 -3.10
CA LEU A 170 -20.51 -7.73 -3.72
C LEU A 170 -21.82 -8.51 -3.83
N ASP A 171 -21.77 -9.85 -3.92
CA ASP A 171 -22.95 -10.73 -3.96
C ASP A 171 -23.62 -10.90 -2.58
N ASP A 172 -22.94 -10.54 -1.49
CA ASP A 172 -23.52 -10.50 -0.15
C ASP A 172 -24.10 -9.11 0.14
N ASP A 173 -25.43 -8.98 0.06
CA ASP A 173 -26.16 -7.72 0.25
C ASP A 173 -25.82 -6.99 1.57
N ARG A 174 -25.44 -7.69 2.63
CA ARG A 174 -25.07 -7.10 3.90
C ARG A 174 -23.66 -6.51 3.83
N GLN A 175 -22.70 -7.31 3.39
CA GLN A 175 -21.32 -6.87 3.23
C GLN A 175 -21.22 -5.72 2.21
N ALA A 176 -21.93 -5.82 1.09
CA ALA A 176 -21.96 -4.76 0.09
C ALA A 176 -22.46 -3.44 0.66
N ARG A 177 -23.53 -3.44 1.48
CA ARG A 177 -24.01 -2.23 2.16
C ARG A 177 -22.99 -1.66 3.14
N ASP A 178 -22.42 -2.51 4.01
CA ASP A 178 -21.43 -2.08 4.99
C ASP A 178 -20.21 -1.44 4.28
N TRP A 179 -19.76 -2.02 3.16
CA TRP A 179 -18.68 -1.47 2.36
C TRP A 179 -19.03 -0.15 1.67
N LEU A 180 -20.23 -0.01 1.11
CA LEU A 180 -20.68 1.24 0.50
C LEU A 180 -20.70 2.38 1.52
N ASP A 181 -21.21 2.12 2.73
CA ASP A 181 -21.20 3.11 3.82
C ASP A 181 -19.76 3.53 4.19
N VAL A 182 -18.84 2.57 4.31
CA VAL A 182 -17.43 2.85 4.62
C VAL A 182 -16.78 3.67 3.49
N LEU A 183 -16.98 3.29 2.23
CA LEU A 183 -16.38 3.98 1.08
C LEU A 183 -16.92 5.40 0.92
N GLU A 184 -18.21 5.62 1.20
CA GLU A 184 -18.80 6.96 1.19
C GLU A 184 -18.20 7.86 2.28
N LEU A 185 -17.96 7.32 3.48
CA LEU A 185 -17.41 8.05 4.61
C LEU A 185 -15.91 8.32 4.52
N THR A 186 -15.15 7.43 3.86
CA THR A 186 -13.67 7.48 3.81
C THR A 186 -13.12 8.10 2.54
N ARG A 187 -13.91 8.84 1.82
CA ARG A 187 -13.53 9.50 0.56
C ARG A 187 -12.32 10.40 0.75
N VAL A 188 -11.35 10.25 -0.14
CA VAL A 188 -10.17 11.10 -0.21
C VAL A 188 -10.24 11.94 -1.47
N SER A 189 -9.94 13.22 -1.34
CA SER A 189 -9.90 14.18 -2.44
C SER A 189 -8.82 15.22 -2.13
N GLY A 190 -8.48 16.05 -3.12
CA GLY A 190 -7.50 17.12 -2.93
C GLY A 190 -6.26 16.94 -3.81
N ALA A 191 -5.39 17.94 -3.77
CA ALA A 191 -4.20 18.01 -4.61
C ALA A 191 -3.23 16.85 -4.32
N GLY A 192 -3.12 16.43 -3.06
CA GLY A 192 -2.29 15.32 -2.66
C GLY A 192 -2.76 13.98 -3.23
N HIS A 193 -4.08 13.71 -3.19
CA HIS A 193 -4.64 12.51 -3.82
C HIS A 193 -4.44 12.53 -5.34
N ARG A 194 -4.69 13.66 -5.98
CA ARG A 194 -4.41 13.84 -7.41
C ARG A 194 -2.95 13.54 -7.77
N ALA A 195 -1.99 13.98 -6.94
CA ALA A 195 -0.56 13.68 -7.15
C ALA A 195 -0.28 12.17 -6.99
N GLN A 196 -0.89 11.50 -6.01
CA GLN A 196 -0.78 10.04 -5.85
C GLN A 196 -1.33 9.25 -7.05
N LEU A 197 -2.41 9.73 -7.69
CA LEU A 197 -2.90 9.14 -8.96
C LEU A 197 -1.83 9.23 -10.06
N GLY A 198 -1.10 10.34 -10.13
CA GLY A 198 0.02 10.52 -11.06
C GLY A 198 1.15 9.49 -10.88
N VAL A 199 1.41 9.05 -9.65
CA VAL A 199 2.37 7.97 -9.34
C VAL A 199 1.94 6.63 -9.96
N GLY A 200 0.63 6.44 -10.16
CA GLY A 200 0.09 5.26 -10.83
C GLY A 200 0.48 5.13 -12.31
N VAL A 201 0.92 6.22 -12.96
CA VAL A 201 1.44 6.18 -14.34
C VAL A 201 2.95 5.94 -14.28
N MET A 202 3.35 4.67 -14.44
CA MET A 202 4.74 4.24 -14.20
C MET A 202 5.40 3.71 -15.49
N PRO A 203 6.74 3.81 -15.62
CA PRO A 203 7.48 3.14 -16.68
C PRO A 203 7.58 1.62 -16.45
N ASP A 204 8.08 0.88 -17.44
CA ASP A 204 8.43 -0.53 -17.24
C ASP A 204 9.67 -0.64 -16.34
N ARG A 205 9.52 -1.33 -15.21
CA ARG A 205 10.53 -1.50 -14.17
C ARG A 205 11.04 -2.94 -14.04
N ARG A 206 10.53 -3.87 -14.84
CA ARG A 206 10.85 -5.31 -14.71
C ARG A 206 12.35 -5.59 -14.76
N GLU A 207 13.08 -4.92 -15.65
CA GLU A 207 14.54 -5.07 -15.73
C GLU A 207 15.24 -4.48 -14.48
N ALA A 208 14.81 -3.32 -14.00
CA ALA A 208 15.37 -2.71 -12.80
C ALA A 208 15.15 -3.56 -11.54
N TYR A 209 13.99 -4.19 -11.41
CA TYR A 209 13.65 -5.00 -10.23
C TYR A 209 14.48 -6.29 -10.09
N ARG A 210 15.22 -6.69 -11.13
CA ARG A 210 16.27 -7.72 -10.99
C ARG A 210 17.38 -7.32 -10.02
N GLY A 211 17.51 -6.03 -9.71
CA GLY A 211 18.46 -5.50 -8.74
C GLY A 211 17.99 -5.56 -7.28
N ILE A 212 16.72 -5.90 -7.02
CA ILE A 212 16.21 -6.05 -5.64
C ILE A 212 16.86 -7.27 -5.00
N ARG A 213 17.46 -7.07 -3.82
CA ARG A 213 18.22 -8.09 -3.08
C ARG A 213 17.49 -8.63 -1.86
N ALA A 214 16.55 -7.85 -1.33
CA ALA A 214 15.76 -8.26 -0.16
C ALA A 214 14.95 -9.53 -0.47
N ALA A 215 14.91 -10.46 0.47
CA ALA A 215 14.02 -11.61 0.37
C ALA A 215 12.58 -11.09 0.17
N THR A 216 11.91 -11.52 -0.90
CA THR A 216 10.66 -10.92 -1.33
C THR A 216 9.55 -11.94 -1.43
N ARG A 217 8.35 -11.57 -0.96
CA ARG A 217 7.08 -12.27 -1.24
C ARG A 217 6.12 -11.33 -1.94
N VAL A 218 5.52 -11.79 -3.04
CA VAL A 218 4.46 -11.09 -3.76
C VAL A 218 3.14 -11.80 -3.49
N ILE A 219 2.16 -11.05 -2.99
CA ILE A 219 0.80 -11.52 -2.71
C ILE A 219 -0.14 -10.84 -3.70
N ALA A 220 -0.74 -11.61 -4.58
CA ALA A 220 -1.78 -11.17 -5.48
C ALA A 220 -3.17 -11.58 -4.96
N PHE A 221 -4.20 -10.87 -5.38
CA PHE A 221 -5.58 -11.15 -5.04
C PHE A 221 -6.32 -11.63 -6.28
N GLN A 222 -7.04 -12.74 -6.18
CA GLN A 222 -7.57 -13.45 -7.35
C GLN A 222 -8.46 -12.59 -8.23
N ASP A 223 -9.32 -11.76 -7.63
CA ASP A 223 -10.33 -10.96 -8.32
C ASP A 223 -9.93 -9.48 -8.43
N ASP A 224 -8.64 -9.17 -8.24
CA ASP A 224 -8.12 -7.80 -8.34
C ASP A 224 -8.18 -7.28 -9.78
N LEU A 225 -8.99 -6.25 -10.02
CA LEU A 225 -9.11 -5.58 -11.32
C LEU A 225 -8.09 -4.44 -11.50
N ILE A 226 -7.54 -3.91 -10.39
CA ILE A 226 -6.58 -2.79 -10.40
C ILE A 226 -5.15 -3.27 -10.64
N ALA A 227 -4.78 -4.38 -9.98
CA ALA A 227 -3.49 -5.06 -10.15
C ALA A 227 -3.71 -6.56 -10.31
N PRO A 228 -4.22 -7.02 -11.46
CA PRO A 228 -4.55 -8.42 -11.68
C PRO A 228 -3.37 -9.35 -11.37
N PRO A 229 -3.65 -10.60 -10.94
CA PRO A 229 -2.63 -11.55 -10.47
C PRO A 229 -1.43 -11.74 -11.41
N HIS A 230 -1.65 -11.68 -12.73
CA HIS A 230 -0.56 -11.83 -13.70
C HIS A 230 0.48 -10.70 -13.60
N LEU A 231 0.08 -9.46 -13.23
CA LEU A 231 1.00 -8.35 -13.04
C LEU A 231 1.87 -8.56 -11.78
N GLY A 232 1.29 -9.08 -10.71
CA GLY A 232 2.05 -9.50 -9.52
C GLY A 232 3.01 -10.65 -9.83
N ARG A 233 2.60 -11.62 -10.67
CA ARG A 233 3.47 -12.70 -11.14
C ARG A 233 4.69 -12.14 -11.90
N GLU A 234 4.49 -11.17 -12.80
CA GLU A 234 5.60 -10.51 -13.50
C GLU A 234 6.59 -9.82 -12.54
N VAL A 235 6.12 -9.27 -11.42
CA VAL A 235 7.00 -8.71 -10.37
C VAL A 235 7.81 -9.82 -9.71
N ALA A 236 7.16 -10.92 -9.30
CA ALA A 236 7.85 -12.06 -8.69
C ALA A 236 8.88 -12.69 -9.63
N ASP A 237 8.56 -12.82 -10.91
CA ASP A 237 9.47 -13.37 -11.92
C ASP A 237 10.67 -12.43 -12.19
N ALA A 238 10.51 -11.13 -11.99
CA ALA A 238 11.58 -10.14 -12.13
C ALA A 238 12.54 -10.12 -10.95
N ILE A 239 12.06 -10.33 -9.72
CA ILE A 239 12.87 -10.26 -8.50
C ILE A 239 13.51 -11.63 -8.22
N PRO A 240 14.86 -11.72 -8.14
CA PRO A 240 15.53 -13.00 -7.90
C PRO A 240 15.09 -13.67 -6.60
N GLY A 241 14.60 -14.92 -6.70
CA GLY A 241 14.19 -15.71 -5.54
C GLY A 241 12.89 -15.28 -4.87
N ALA A 242 12.10 -14.41 -5.49
CA ALA A 242 10.82 -13.99 -4.93
C ALA A 242 9.80 -15.14 -4.89
N GLU A 243 9.09 -15.23 -3.78
CA GLU A 243 7.93 -16.12 -3.62
C GLU A 243 6.67 -15.43 -4.19
N TYR A 244 5.77 -16.21 -4.75
CA TYR A 244 4.49 -15.70 -5.26
C TYR A 244 3.32 -16.49 -4.73
N GLU A 245 2.30 -15.78 -4.27
CA GLU A 245 1.08 -16.33 -3.71
C GLU A 245 -0.15 -15.61 -4.28
N VAL A 246 -1.26 -16.35 -4.46
CA VAL A 246 -2.57 -15.78 -4.82
C VAL A 246 -3.54 -16.09 -3.70
N VAL A 247 -4.15 -15.07 -3.13
CA VAL A 247 -5.24 -15.20 -2.16
C VAL A 247 -6.55 -15.26 -2.94
N PRO A 248 -7.35 -16.32 -2.79
CA PRO A 248 -8.60 -16.49 -3.52
C PRO A 248 -9.73 -15.61 -2.98
N ASP A 249 -10.77 -15.44 -3.78
CA ASP A 249 -12.06 -14.84 -3.41
C ASP A 249 -11.94 -13.41 -2.83
N CYS A 250 -10.99 -12.61 -3.30
CA CYS A 250 -10.83 -11.21 -2.87
C CYS A 250 -10.32 -10.34 -4.01
N GLY A 251 -10.76 -9.08 -4.00
CA GLY A 251 -10.37 -8.01 -4.92
C GLY A 251 -9.15 -7.23 -4.44
N HIS A 252 -9.00 -5.99 -4.93
CA HIS A 252 -7.85 -5.12 -4.61
C HIS A 252 -7.70 -4.86 -3.10
N TYR A 253 -8.81 -4.85 -2.37
CA TYR A 253 -8.81 -4.73 -0.90
C TYR A 253 -8.69 -6.09 -0.19
N GLY A 254 -8.03 -7.07 -0.80
CA GLY A 254 -7.89 -8.43 -0.25
C GLY A 254 -7.31 -8.48 1.16
N TYR A 255 -6.50 -7.49 1.56
CA TYR A 255 -5.98 -7.36 2.93
C TYR A 255 -7.08 -7.05 3.96
N LEU A 256 -8.25 -6.59 3.52
CA LEU A 256 -9.46 -6.34 4.32
C LEU A 256 -10.54 -7.40 4.08
N GLU A 257 -10.66 -7.94 2.86
CA GLU A 257 -11.66 -8.97 2.52
C GLU A 257 -11.26 -10.37 3.03
N SER A 258 -9.95 -10.67 3.02
CA SER A 258 -9.38 -11.96 3.46
C SER A 258 -8.23 -11.76 4.46
N PRO A 259 -8.47 -11.03 5.58
CA PRO A 259 -7.39 -10.62 6.48
C PRO A 259 -6.64 -11.79 7.12
N ASP A 260 -7.31 -12.90 7.43
CA ASP A 260 -6.68 -14.05 8.06
C ASP A 260 -5.65 -14.71 7.13
N ALA A 261 -5.98 -14.89 5.85
CA ALA A 261 -5.07 -15.46 4.86
C ALA A 261 -3.86 -14.54 4.64
N VAL A 262 -4.09 -13.24 4.49
CA VAL A 262 -3.04 -12.24 4.31
C VAL A 262 -2.14 -12.15 5.54
N ASN A 263 -2.71 -12.10 6.75
CA ASN A 263 -1.95 -12.02 7.99
C ASN A 263 -1.11 -13.28 8.21
N LYS A 264 -1.66 -14.47 7.91
CA LYS A 264 -0.90 -15.72 7.95
C LYS A 264 0.31 -15.66 7.03
N SER A 265 0.13 -15.27 5.78
CA SER A 265 1.20 -15.13 4.79
C SER A 265 2.26 -14.12 5.23
N LEU A 266 1.84 -12.93 5.71
CA LEU A 266 2.74 -11.91 6.26
C LEU A 266 3.59 -12.47 7.40
N VAL A 267 2.96 -13.02 8.43
CA VAL A 267 3.65 -13.51 9.64
C VAL A 267 4.59 -14.67 9.32
N GLU A 268 4.17 -15.62 8.50
CA GLU A 268 5.02 -16.75 8.09
C GLU A 268 6.28 -16.31 7.35
N PHE A 269 6.16 -15.33 6.46
CA PHE A 269 7.30 -14.85 5.68
C PHE A 269 8.23 -13.95 6.50
N LEU A 270 7.67 -13.04 7.29
CA LEU A 270 8.45 -12.05 8.05
C LEU A 270 9.18 -12.67 9.27
N ARG A 271 8.81 -13.87 9.72
CA ARG A 271 9.48 -14.59 10.82
C ARG A 271 10.69 -15.42 10.40
N ARG A 272 10.94 -15.64 9.12
CA ARG A 272 12.06 -16.43 8.61
C ARG A 272 13.36 -15.64 8.69
#